data_547e1c551ca56af68f9448191fc75b23
#
_entry.id   547e1c551ca56af68f9448191fc75b23
#
_cell.length_a   1.000
_cell.length_b   1.000
_cell.length_c   1.000
_cell.angle_alpha   90.00
_cell.angle_beta   90.00
_cell.angle_gamma   90.00
#
_symmetry.space_group_name_H-M   'P 1'
#
loop_
_entity.id
_entity.type
_entity.pdbx_description
1 polymer ?
#
loop_
_entity_poly.entity_id
_entity_poly.type
_entity_poly.pdbx_seq_one_letter_code
_entity_poly.pdbx_strand_id
1 'polypeptide(L)'
;MEAIKLNQTVQLDKAVRVYVNKVEKESGYKLINKNITYNDFFKNRMLLVHAIREGVSFDFFSLIKEKTPFNDEDWASFLGISTKSLQRNKAKESFVFKPIQSEKIFELAEVTNLGNEVFDDENSFYSWLNMPSFALGNLKPMELLKDSYGKEMVLGELYKIDQGIFI
;
A
#
# COMPACT_ATOMS: atom_id res chain seq x y z
N MET A 1 -9.15 20.66 4.92
CA MET A 1 -8.24 19.51 4.75
C MET A 1 -8.68 18.30 5.60
N GLU A 2 -8.96 18.42 6.90
CA GLU A 2 -9.43 17.30 7.75
C GLU A 2 -10.70 16.60 7.24
N ALA A 3 -11.71 17.35 6.80
CA ALA A 3 -12.95 16.77 6.29
C ALA A 3 -12.74 15.92 5.01
N ILE A 4 -11.79 16.28 4.15
CA ILE A 4 -11.45 15.52 2.94
C ILE A 4 -10.72 14.22 3.33
N LYS A 5 -9.75 14.28 4.23
CA LYS A 5 -9.04 13.08 4.75
C LYS A 5 -9.99 12.12 5.45
N LEU A 6 -10.93 12.64 6.25
CA LEU A 6 -11.94 11.81 6.92
C LEU A 6 -12.86 11.12 5.91
N ASN A 7 -13.30 11.81 4.86
CA ASN A 7 -14.13 11.22 3.82
C ASN A 7 -13.38 10.13 3.03
N GLN A 8 -12.12 10.34 2.71
CA GLN A 8 -11.27 9.34 2.05
C GLN A 8 -11.08 8.08 2.92
N THR A 9 -10.87 8.25 4.23
CA THR A 9 -10.72 7.12 5.16
C THR A 9 -12.01 6.29 5.23
N VAL A 10 -13.16 6.94 5.32
CA VAL A 10 -14.47 6.25 5.32
C VAL A 10 -14.72 5.49 4.01
N GLN A 11 -14.37 6.08 2.86
CA GLN A 11 -14.48 5.41 1.56
C GLN A 11 -13.57 4.19 1.47
N LEU A 12 -12.35 4.31 1.97
CA LEU A 12 -11.37 3.23 1.95
C LEU A 12 -11.79 2.06 2.86
N ASP A 13 -12.28 2.35 4.07
CA ASP A 13 -12.81 1.34 4.99
C ASP A 13 -14.00 0.59 4.37
N LYS A 14 -14.89 1.32 3.68
CA LYS A 14 -16.01 0.71 2.94
C LYS A 14 -15.51 -0.18 1.81
N ALA A 15 -14.54 0.27 1.04
CA ALA A 15 -13.95 -0.50 -0.05
C ALA A 15 -13.24 -1.76 0.45
N VAL A 16 -12.51 -1.68 1.57
CA VAL A 16 -11.90 -2.84 2.24
C VAL A 16 -12.95 -3.88 2.59
N ARG A 17 -14.07 -3.49 3.20
CA ARG A 17 -15.14 -4.43 3.58
C ARG A 17 -15.75 -5.13 2.36
N VAL A 18 -15.97 -4.38 1.28
CA VAL A 18 -16.47 -4.95 0.00
C VAL A 18 -15.45 -5.93 -0.57
N TYR A 19 -14.18 -5.55 -0.60
CA TYR A 19 -13.10 -6.39 -1.11
C TYR A 19 -12.92 -7.66 -0.26
N VAL A 20 -12.92 -7.54 1.06
CA VAL A 20 -12.82 -8.66 2.00
C VAL A 20 -13.97 -9.63 1.84
N ASN A 21 -15.21 -9.15 1.67
CA ASN A 21 -16.36 -10.03 1.40
C ASN A 21 -16.15 -10.84 0.12
N LYS A 22 -15.53 -10.26 -0.91
CA LYS A 22 -15.17 -10.98 -2.14
C LYS A 22 -14.11 -12.04 -1.84
N VAL A 23 -13.03 -11.69 -1.15
CA VAL A 23 -11.96 -12.63 -0.76
C VAL A 23 -12.52 -13.80 0.05
N GLU A 24 -13.39 -13.54 1.03
CA GLU A 24 -14.05 -14.60 1.82
C GLU A 24 -14.88 -15.55 0.94
N LYS A 25 -15.58 -15.00 -0.04
CA LYS A 25 -16.44 -15.80 -0.95
C LYS A 25 -15.62 -16.70 -1.87
N GLU A 26 -14.54 -16.16 -2.44
CA GLU A 26 -13.72 -16.88 -3.43
C GLU A 26 -12.74 -17.86 -2.75
N SER A 27 -12.11 -17.46 -1.65
CA SER A 27 -11.09 -18.27 -0.97
C SER A 27 -11.64 -19.25 0.08
N GLY A 28 -12.89 -19.05 0.53
CA GLY A 28 -13.46 -19.77 1.67
C GLY A 28 -12.94 -19.36 3.04
N TYR A 29 -11.94 -18.45 3.10
CA TYR A 29 -11.45 -17.88 4.35
C TYR A 29 -12.55 -17.05 5.01
N LYS A 30 -12.72 -17.15 6.32
CA LYS A 30 -13.75 -16.42 7.07
C LYS A 30 -13.14 -15.56 8.17
N LEU A 31 -13.52 -14.28 8.17
CA LEU A 31 -13.22 -13.37 9.27
C LEU A 31 -14.21 -13.52 10.41
N ILE A 32 -13.72 -13.47 11.64
CA ILE A 32 -14.54 -13.44 12.86
C ILE A 32 -15.23 -12.07 12.96
N ASN A 33 -14.47 -10.98 12.77
CA ASN A 33 -15.00 -9.62 12.79
C ASN A 33 -15.05 -9.06 11.35
N LYS A 34 -16.25 -8.78 10.86
CA LYS A 34 -16.47 -8.22 9.52
C LYS A 34 -16.42 -6.68 9.47
N ASN A 35 -16.41 -6.02 10.61
CA ASN A 35 -16.31 -4.57 10.68
C ASN A 35 -14.85 -4.10 10.75
N ILE A 36 -14.07 -4.52 9.76
CA ILE A 36 -12.65 -4.22 9.69
C ILE A 36 -12.41 -2.86 9.02
N THR A 37 -11.40 -2.13 9.50
CA THR A 37 -10.90 -0.91 8.87
C THR A 37 -9.76 -1.22 7.89
N TYR A 38 -9.35 -0.22 7.10
CA TYR A 38 -8.19 -0.33 6.22
C TYR A 38 -6.91 -0.70 7.01
N ASN A 39 -6.70 -0.10 8.17
CA ASN A 39 -5.54 -0.43 9.02
C ASN A 39 -5.63 -1.85 9.61
N ASP A 40 -6.83 -2.32 9.98
CA ASP A 40 -7.02 -3.68 10.48
C ASP A 40 -6.74 -4.73 9.41
N PHE A 41 -7.02 -4.41 8.14
CA PHE A 41 -6.75 -5.28 7.00
C PHE A 41 -5.26 -5.68 6.95
N PHE A 42 -4.33 -4.73 7.13
CA PHE A 42 -2.89 -5.00 7.10
C PHE A 42 -2.37 -5.73 8.33
N LYS A 43 -3.10 -5.73 9.45
CA LYS A 43 -2.74 -6.49 10.66
C LYS A 43 -3.07 -7.98 10.54
N ASN A 44 -3.93 -8.36 9.59
CA ASN A 44 -4.35 -9.75 9.41
C ASN A 44 -3.56 -10.43 8.28
N ARG A 45 -2.44 -11.08 8.62
CA ARG A 45 -1.53 -11.71 7.65
C ARG A 45 -2.18 -12.81 6.83
N MET A 46 -3.09 -13.62 7.41
CA MET A 46 -3.79 -14.66 6.66
C MET A 46 -4.77 -14.08 5.64
N LEU A 47 -5.46 -13.01 6.01
CA LEU A 47 -6.32 -12.28 5.08
C LEU A 47 -5.52 -11.71 3.90
N LEU A 48 -4.34 -11.13 4.16
CA LEU A 48 -3.44 -10.62 3.11
C LEU A 48 -3.01 -11.73 2.15
N VAL A 49 -2.66 -12.93 2.66
CA VAL A 49 -2.30 -14.08 1.81
C VAL A 49 -3.44 -14.45 0.86
N HIS A 50 -4.67 -14.52 1.36
CA HIS A 50 -5.83 -14.79 0.52
C HIS A 50 -6.10 -13.65 -0.46
N ALA A 51 -6.04 -12.41 0.01
CA ALA A 51 -6.24 -11.22 -0.80
C ALA A 51 -5.25 -11.10 -1.97
N ILE A 52 -3.96 -11.40 -1.73
CA ILE A 52 -2.93 -11.44 -2.78
C ILE A 52 -3.27 -12.47 -3.85
N ARG A 53 -3.71 -13.66 -3.45
CA ARG A 53 -4.05 -14.75 -4.37
C ARG A 53 -5.27 -14.43 -5.24
N GLU A 54 -6.27 -13.78 -4.65
CA GLU A 54 -7.47 -13.32 -5.37
C GLU A 54 -7.20 -12.13 -6.28
N GLY A 55 -6.17 -11.35 -5.98
CA GLY A 55 -5.76 -10.19 -6.73
C GLY A 55 -6.54 -8.92 -6.36
N VAL A 56 -5.91 -7.77 -6.57
CA VAL A 56 -6.46 -6.44 -6.33
C VAL A 56 -7.18 -5.94 -7.58
N SER A 57 -8.44 -5.53 -7.45
CA SER A 57 -9.15 -4.86 -8.55
C SER A 57 -8.57 -3.46 -8.80
N PHE A 58 -8.73 -2.94 -10.03
CA PHE A 58 -8.25 -1.60 -10.35
C PHE A 58 -8.93 -0.52 -9.50
N ASP A 59 -10.21 -0.67 -9.20
CA ASP A 59 -10.97 0.27 -8.36
C ASP A 59 -10.41 0.32 -6.93
N PHE A 60 -10.11 -0.84 -6.33
CA PHE A 60 -9.51 -0.88 -5.00
C PHE A 60 -8.08 -0.34 -5.00
N PHE A 61 -7.29 -0.66 -6.03
CA PHE A 61 -5.96 -0.07 -6.23
C PHE A 61 -6.02 1.46 -6.34
N SER A 62 -7.00 2.01 -7.06
CA SER A 62 -7.14 3.47 -7.20
C SER A 62 -7.33 4.16 -5.85
N LEU A 63 -8.15 3.59 -4.98
CA LEU A 63 -8.36 4.11 -3.62
C LEU A 63 -7.10 4.00 -2.75
N ILE A 64 -6.36 2.88 -2.87
CA ILE A 64 -5.06 2.71 -2.20
C ILE A 64 -4.09 3.77 -2.70
N LYS A 65 -3.99 3.93 -4.03
CA LYS A 65 -3.09 4.89 -4.67
C LYS A 65 -3.33 6.32 -4.18
N GLU A 66 -4.58 6.73 -4.03
CA GLU A 66 -4.94 8.07 -3.52
C GLU A 66 -4.46 8.34 -2.08
N LYS A 67 -4.12 7.30 -1.34
CA LYS A 67 -3.56 7.38 0.02
C LYS A 67 -2.02 7.38 0.04
N THR A 68 -1.40 7.13 -1.09
CA THR A 68 0.06 7.01 -1.19
C THR A 68 0.68 8.26 -1.82
N PRO A 69 1.93 8.58 -1.50
CA PRO A 69 2.62 9.71 -2.10
C PRO A 69 3.14 9.41 -3.53
N PHE A 70 2.84 8.23 -4.07
CA PHE A 70 3.39 7.75 -5.34
C PHE A 70 2.56 8.22 -6.54
N ASN A 71 3.23 8.74 -7.57
CA ASN A 71 2.61 9.11 -8.83
C ASN A 71 2.44 7.90 -9.78
N ASP A 72 1.92 8.12 -10.99
CA ASP A 72 1.68 7.04 -11.97
C ASP A 72 2.98 6.39 -12.47
N GLU A 73 4.07 7.15 -12.59
CA GLU A 73 5.39 6.65 -12.98
C GLU A 73 5.98 5.76 -11.89
N ASP A 74 5.88 6.18 -10.63
CA ASP A 74 6.32 5.40 -9.47
C ASP A 74 5.58 4.06 -9.43
N TRP A 75 4.24 4.10 -9.49
CA TRP A 75 3.42 2.90 -9.48
C TRP A 75 3.70 1.97 -10.66
N ALA A 76 3.84 2.52 -11.87
CA ALA A 76 4.19 1.72 -13.05
C ALA A 76 5.54 1.01 -12.86
N SER A 77 6.53 1.72 -12.31
CA SER A 77 7.85 1.17 -11.99
C SER A 77 7.77 0.04 -10.97
N PHE A 78 7.04 0.23 -9.85
CA PHE A 78 6.85 -0.78 -8.81
C PHE A 78 6.11 -2.02 -9.31
N LEU A 79 5.14 -1.85 -10.19
CA LEU A 79 4.34 -2.94 -10.75
C LEU A 79 4.98 -3.62 -11.95
N GLY A 80 6.15 -3.15 -12.42
CA GLY A 80 6.86 -3.70 -13.57
C GLY A 80 6.09 -3.56 -14.89
N ILE A 81 5.33 -2.47 -15.05
CA ILE A 81 4.56 -2.17 -16.27
C ILE A 81 4.84 -0.75 -16.75
N SER A 82 4.43 -0.43 -17.97
CA SER A 82 4.49 0.96 -18.46
C SER A 82 3.32 1.79 -17.94
N THR A 83 3.49 3.12 -17.84
CA THR A 83 2.41 4.06 -17.50
C THR A 83 1.22 3.94 -18.46
N LYS A 84 1.49 3.71 -19.76
CA LYS A 84 0.44 3.42 -20.75
C LYS A 84 -0.35 2.16 -20.42
N SER A 85 0.34 1.10 -19.94
CA SER A 85 -0.32 -0.14 -19.52
C SER A 85 -1.16 0.08 -18.26
N LEU A 86 -0.67 0.86 -17.31
CA LEU A 86 -1.41 1.23 -16.11
C LEU A 86 -2.70 1.99 -16.48
N GLN A 87 -2.61 2.99 -17.35
CA GLN A 87 -3.76 3.76 -17.83
C GLN A 87 -4.75 2.90 -18.63
N ARG A 88 -4.26 2.00 -19.50
CA ARG A 88 -5.10 1.06 -20.24
C ARG A 88 -5.86 0.10 -19.32
N ASN A 89 -5.24 -0.35 -18.25
CA ASN A 89 -5.88 -1.23 -17.27
C ASN A 89 -7.02 -0.52 -16.51
N LYS A 90 -6.91 0.79 -16.31
CA LYS A 90 -7.99 1.63 -15.77
C LYS A 90 -9.25 1.61 -16.63
N ALA A 91 -9.09 1.55 -17.95
CA ALA A 91 -10.22 1.56 -18.90
C ALA A 91 -10.88 0.19 -19.10
N LYS A 92 -10.35 -0.89 -18.50
CA LYS A 92 -10.89 -2.24 -18.60
C LYS A 92 -11.87 -2.50 -17.46
N GLU A 93 -13.11 -2.83 -17.81
CA GLU A 93 -14.06 -3.35 -16.82
C GLU A 93 -13.48 -4.59 -16.12
N SER A 94 -13.65 -4.65 -14.81
CA SER A 94 -13.27 -5.81 -13.99
C SER A 94 -11.78 -6.20 -14.06
N PHE A 95 -10.86 -5.26 -14.34
CA PHE A 95 -9.44 -5.56 -14.31
C PHE A 95 -8.98 -5.92 -12.90
N VAL A 96 -8.21 -7.00 -12.79
CA VAL A 96 -7.60 -7.49 -11.55
C VAL A 96 -6.09 -7.65 -11.77
N PHE A 97 -5.29 -7.11 -10.86
CA PHE A 97 -3.85 -7.28 -10.87
C PHE A 97 -3.46 -8.72 -10.56
N LYS A 98 -2.37 -9.19 -11.17
CA LYS A 98 -1.79 -10.51 -10.87
C LYS A 98 -1.33 -10.58 -9.40
N PRO A 99 -1.24 -11.78 -8.80
CA PRO A 99 -0.80 -11.92 -7.41
C PRO A 99 0.50 -11.19 -7.07
N ILE A 100 1.51 -11.26 -7.91
CA ILE A 100 2.80 -10.58 -7.69
C ILE A 100 2.64 -9.05 -7.66
N GLN A 101 1.76 -8.49 -8.48
CA GLN A 101 1.47 -7.06 -8.48
C GLN A 101 0.60 -6.67 -7.28
N SER A 102 -0.35 -7.52 -6.92
CA SER A 102 -1.22 -7.33 -5.76
C SER A 102 -0.43 -7.34 -4.45
N GLU A 103 0.55 -8.22 -4.33
CA GLU A 103 1.50 -8.24 -3.22
C GLU A 103 2.25 -6.91 -3.13
N LYS A 104 2.82 -6.42 -4.24
CA LYS A 104 3.51 -5.13 -4.28
C LYS A 104 2.60 -3.97 -3.91
N ILE A 105 1.34 -3.96 -4.35
CA ILE A 105 0.34 -2.94 -3.98
C ILE A 105 0.15 -2.92 -2.45
N PHE A 106 -0.02 -4.08 -1.83
CA PHE A 106 -0.20 -4.16 -0.37
C PHE A 106 1.08 -3.83 0.40
N GLU A 107 2.25 -4.23 -0.08
CA GLU A 107 3.54 -3.84 0.51
C GLU A 107 3.70 -2.31 0.57
N LEU A 108 3.40 -1.61 -0.52
CA LEU A 108 3.51 -0.16 -0.60
C LEU A 108 2.44 0.55 0.24
N ALA A 109 1.25 -0.03 0.32
CA ALA A 109 0.19 0.46 1.21
C ALA A 109 0.58 0.33 2.69
N GLU A 110 1.20 -0.79 3.09
CA GLU A 110 1.71 -1.02 4.45
C GLU A 110 2.79 0.01 4.82
N VAL A 111 3.76 0.24 3.93
CA VAL A 111 4.82 1.26 4.10
C VAL A 111 4.22 2.65 4.22
N THR A 112 3.24 2.98 3.37
CA THR A 112 2.59 4.30 3.41
C THR A 112 1.81 4.51 4.69
N ASN A 113 1.10 3.49 5.19
CA ASN A 113 0.38 3.60 6.46
C ASN A 113 1.34 3.96 7.59
N LEU A 114 2.46 3.24 7.71
CA LEU A 114 3.46 3.53 8.73
C LEU A 114 4.13 4.89 8.49
N GLY A 115 4.47 5.23 7.25
CA GLY A 115 5.05 6.53 6.91
C GLY A 115 4.13 7.69 7.30
N ASN A 116 2.82 7.57 7.08
CA ASN A 116 1.84 8.59 7.47
C ASN A 116 1.60 8.67 8.98
N GLU A 117 1.95 7.63 9.75
CA GLU A 117 1.95 7.66 11.21
C GLU A 117 3.23 8.34 11.76
N VAL A 118 4.36 8.17 11.07
CA VAL A 118 5.68 8.67 11.50
C VAL A 118 5.89 10.13 11.10
N PHE A 119 5.39 10.54 9.93
CA PHE A 119 5.56 11.90 9.39
C PHE A 119 4.25 12.69 9.50
N ASP A 120 4.35 13.96 9.87
CA ASP A 120 3.19 14.84 10.05
C ASP A 120 2.42 15.11 8.74
N ASP A 121 3.11 15.01 7.59
CA ASP A 121 2.53 15.27 6.28
C ASP A 121 3.14 14.38 5.18
N GLU A 122 2.36 14.20 4.12
CA GLU A 122 2.69 13.37 2.97
C GLU A 122 3.93 13.87 2.21
N ASN A 123 4.17 15.18 2.15
CA ASN A 123 5.32 15.76 1.46
C ASN A 123 6.62 15.46 2.22
N SER A 124 6.60 15.53 3.54
CA SER A 124 7.73 15.18 4.40
C SER A 124 8.09 13.70 4.24
N PHE A 125 7.09 12.82 4.23
CA PHE A 125 7.28 11.40 3.98
C PHE A 125 7.84 11.14 2.58
N TYR A 126 7.27 11.75 1.52
CA TYR A 126 7.76 11.61 0.15
C TYR A 126 9.20 12.13 -0.01
N SER A 127 9.51 13.25 0.65
CA SER A 127 10.86 13.81 0.65
C SER A 127 11.86 12.84 1.29
N TRP A 128 11.51 12.25 2.43
CA TRP A 128 12.33 11.24 3.09
C TRP A 128 12.55 10.01 2.20
N LEU A 129 11.52 9.52 1.52
CA LEU A 129 11.64 8.41 0.58
C LEU A 129 12.66 8.68 -0.55
N ASN A 130 12.84 9.94 -0.93
CA ASN A 130 13.74 10.35 -2.01
C ASN A 130 15.12 10.84 -1.55
N MET A 131 15.39 10.86 -0.24
CA MET A 131 16.70 11.22 0.30
C MET A 131 17.52 9.97 0.61
N PRO A 132 18.83 9.93 0.23
CA PRO A 132 19.71 8.86 0.66
C PRO A 132 19.80 8.79 2.18
N SER A 133 19.69 7.59 2.75
CA SER A 133 19.79 7.34 4.18
C SER A 133 21.05 6.55 4.49
N PHE A 134 21.87 7.06 5.44
CA PHE A 134 23.07 6.34 5.89
C PHE A 134 22.71 4.98 6.49
N ALA A 135 21.65 4.91 7.29
CA ALA A 135 21.15 3.69 7.90
C ALA A 135 20.70 2.63 6.85
N LEU A 136 20.39 3.07 5.62
CA LEU A 136 20.01 2.22 4.49
C LEU A 136 21.16 2.07 3.46
N GLY A 137 22.40 2.21 3.90
CA GLY A 137 23.56 2.04 3.03
C GLY A 137 23.75 3.17 1.99
N ASN A 138 23.30 4.38 2.29
CA ASN A 138 23.26 5.55 1.40
C ASN A 138 22.33 5.37 0.18
N LEU A 139 21.45 4.39 0.21
CA LEU A 139 20.40 4.24 -0.80
C LEU A 139 19.17 5.07 -0.40
N LYS A 140 18.38 5.42 -1.40
CA LYS A 140 17.07 6.05 -1.18
C LYS A 140 16.06 4.98 -0.76
N PRO A 141 15.23 5.21 0.25
CA PRO A 141 14.13 4.31 0.58
C PRO A 141 13.27 3.96 -0.64
N MET A 142 12.98 4.94 -1.52
CA MET A 142 12.24 4.73 -2.78
C MET A 142 12.83 3.64 -3.68
N GLU A 143 14.17 3.54 -3.74
CA GLU A 143 14.85 2.51 -4.55
C GLU A 143 14.71 1.14 -3.92
N LEU A 144 14.75 1.07 -2.58
CA LEU A 144 14.61 -0.18 -1.82
C LEU A 144 13.18 -0.74 -1.86
N LEU A 145 12.16 0.09 -2.05
CA LEU A 145 10.77 -0.38 -2.17
C LEU A 145 10.48 -1.23 -3.43
N LYS A 146 11.45 -1.35 -4.36
CA LYS A 146 11.29 -2.16 -5.57
C LYS A 146 11.26 -3.66 -5.28
N ASP A 147 11.86 -4.09 -4.19
CA ASP A 147 11.88 -5.50 -3.77
C ASP A 147 11.43 -5.66 -2.30
N SER A 148 11.06 -6.90 -1.92
CA SER A 148 10.50 -7.17 -0.60
C SER A 148 11.54 -7.07 0.53
N TYR A 149 12.80 -7.42 0.27
CA TYR A 149 13.87 -7.26 1.28
C TYR A 149 14.15 -5.78 1.56
N GLY A 150 14.20 -4.97 0.51
CA GLY A 150 14.34 -3.52 0.64
C GLY A 150 13.16 -2.90 1.37
N LYS A 151 11.94 -3.35 1.09
CA LYS A 151 10.73 -2.93 1.81
C LYS A 151 10.85 -3.19 3.33
N GLU A 152 11.34 -4.37 3.74
CA GLU A 152 11.56 -4.69 5.16
C GLU A 152 12.61 -3.76 5.81
N MET A 153 13.66 -3.39 5.08
CA MET A 153 14.65 -2.42 5.57
C MET A 153 14.02 -1.04 5.79
N VAL A 154 13.19 -0.59 4.84
CA VAL A 154 12.47 0.70 4.92
C VAL A 154 11.51 0.70 6.11
N LEU A 155 10.71 -0.35 6.30
CA LEU A 155 9.83 -0.49 7.46
C LEU A 155 10.61 -0.46 8.78
N GLY A 156 11.74 -1.19 8.85
CA GLY A 156 12.61 -1.19 10.03
C GLY A 156 13.12 0.20 10.37
N GLU A 157 13.48 1.02 9.37
CA GLU A 157 13.94 2.38 9.58
C GLU A 157 12.79 3.31 10.01
N LEU A 158 11.61 3.18 9.41
CA LEU A 158 10.41 3.92 9.85
C LEU A 158 10.07 3.63 11.31
N TYR A 159 10.13 2.37 11.75
CA TYR A 159 9.91 2.02 13.16
C TYR A 159 10.93 2.66 14.09
N LYS A 160 12.21 2.75 13.68
CA LYS A 160 13.24 3.43 14.50
C LYS A 160 12.94 4.94 14.63
N ILE A 161 12.56 5.59 13.52
CA ILE A 161 12.20 7.01 13.51
C ILE A 161 11.00 7.25 14.43
N ASP A 162 9.96 6.40 14.35
CA ASP A 162 8.78 6.45 15.20
C ASP A 162 9.13 6.37 16.69
N GLN A 163 10.12 5.54 17.04
CA GLN A 163 10.61 5.40 18.42
C GLN A 163 11.65 6.45 18.83
N GLY A 164 11.98 7.39 17.96
CA GLY A 164 12.98 8.41 18.23
C GLY A 164 14.43 7.89 18.25
N ILE A 165 14.67 6.73 17.64
CA ILE A 165 15.99 6.11 17.54
C ILE A 165 16.67 6.62 16.26
N PHE A 166 17.57 7.58 16.41
CA PHE A 166 18.41 8.10 15.31
C PHE A 166 19.82 7.54 15.45
N ILE A 167 20.30 6.84 14.43
CA ILE A 167 21.68 6.32 14.36
C ILE A 167 22.43 7.04 13.27
#